data_596d8304d458457efb0526552702fb56
#
_entry.id   596d8304d458457efb0526552702fb56
#
_cell.length_a   1.000
_cell.length_b   1.000
_cell.length_c   1.000
_cell.angle_alpha   90.00
_cell.angle_beta   90.00
_cell.angle_gamma   90.00
#
_symmetry.space_group_name_H-M   'P 1'
#
loop_
_entity.id
_entity.type
_entity.pdbx_description
1 polymer ?
#
loop_
_entity_poly.entity_id
_entity_poly.type
_entity_poly.pdbx_seq_one_letter_code
_entity_poly.pdbx_strand_id
1 'polypeptide(L)'
;MTLLLAAGNTAGAQSATQHRAALLDPSRPAWSAHAPATVTADVETSRGTFTLELIREWAPKGVDRFYNLARAGYYDDSRFYRVIAGFIAQFGIAGDPAIARAWSQRRLPADPAREHNVRGSISFAQYKPTDRATNVFINLRDNPELDTLKFVPIGRVVKGMEVVDSLYSYYGEFPSADEPLGNPKRLARESNKYLDEKFPSLDHVIRVTVRPESVVPARPSP
;
A
#
# COMPACT_ATOMS: atom_id res chain seq x y z
N MET A 1 -11.58 45.27 4.65
CA MET A 1 -10.40 44.45 4.96
C MET A 1 -10.85 43.07 5.44
N THR A 2 -10.62 42.09 4.63
CA THR A 2 -10.35 40.69 4.90
C THR A 2 -11.52 39.77 5.26
N LEU A 3 -12.09 39.14 4.23
CA LEU A 3 -12.84 37.89 4.36
C LEU A 3 -12.40 36.92 3.21
N LEU A 4 -11.24 36.29 3.36
CA LEU A 4 -10.68 35.38 2.31
C LEU A 4 -10.01 34.12 2.87
N LEU A 5 -10.39 33.63 4.05
CA LEU A 5 -9.75 32.45 4.70
C LEU A 5 -10.66 31.25 4.95
N ALA A 6 -11.94 31.27 4.55
CA ALA A 6 -12.86 30.16 4.85
C ALA A 6 -13.10 29.17 3.70
N ALA A 7 -12.75 29.50 2.46
CA ALA A 7 -13.08 28.65 1.30
C ALA A 7 -12.14 27.45 1.09
N GLY A 8 -10.90 27.50 1.54
CA GLY A 8 -9.92 26.41 1.33
C GLY A 8 -10.16 25.17 2.19
N ASN A 9 -10.68 25.35 3.39
CA ASN A 9 -10.88 24.25 4.35
C ASN A 9 -12.13 23.39 4.04
N THR A 10 -13.14 23.98 3.43
CA THR A 10 -14.38 23.28 3.10
C THR A 10 -14.23 22.34 1.91
N ALA A 11 -13.48 22.71 0.89
CA ALA A 11 -13.23 21.88 -0.29
C ALA A 11 -12.41 20.63 0.04
N GLY A 12 -11.38 20.77 0.88
CA GLY A 12 -10.57 19.64 1.35
C GLY A 12 -11.37 18.64 2.21
N ALA A 13 -12.21 19.14 3.12
CA ALA A 13 -13.05 18.29 3.97
C ALA A 13 -14.14 17.56 3.17
N GLN A 14 -14.72 18.19 2.17
CA GLN A 14 -15.69 17.58 1.26
C GLN A 14 -15.06 16.48 0.41
N SER A 15 -13.84 16.71 -0.11
CA SER A 15 -13.08 15.70 -0.85
C SER A 15 -12.75 14.47 0.02
N ALA A 16 -12.29 14.67 1.24
CA ALA A 16 -11.99 13.57 2.18
C ALA A 16 -13.25 12.75 2.53
N THR A 17 -14.37 13.42 2.75
CA THR A 17 -15.65 12.75 3.02
C THR A 17 -16.13 11.93 1.82
N GLN A 18 -15.97 12.45 0.60
CA GLN A 18 -16.32 11.74 -0.64
C GLN A 18 -15.43 10.53 -0.87
N HIS A 19 -14.12 10.66 -0.64
CA HIS A 19 -13.16 9.54 -0.74
C HIS A 19 -13.50 8.44 0.29
N ARG A 20 -13.76 8.83 1.54
CA ARG A 20 -14.18 7.88 2.58
C ARG A 20 -15.47 7.14 2.21
N ALA A 21 -16.48 7.84 1.73
CA ALA A 21 -17.74 7.24 1.29
C ALA A 21 -17.54 6.27 0.11
N ALA A 22 -16.66 6.62 -0.82
CA ALA A 22 -16.30 5.74 -1.92
C ALA A 22 -15.61 4.45 -1.42
N LEU A 23 -14.65 4.58 -0.51
CA LEU A 23 -13.90 3.44 0.07
C LEU A 23 -14.78 2.50 0.91
N LEU A 24 -15.88 2.99 1.48
CA LEU A 24 -16.84 2.16 2.21
C LEU A 24 -17.71 1.27 1.29
N ASP A 25 -17.69 1.53 0.00
CA ASP A 25 -18.44 0.73 -1.00
C ASP A 25 -17.48 0.08 -2.01
N PRO A 26 -16.91 -1.10 -1.70
CA PRO A 26 -16.03 -1.82 -2.62
C PRO A 26 -16.74 -2.48 -3.80
N SER A 27 -18.05 -2.31 -3.97
CA SER A 27 -18.80 -2.81 -5.12
C SER A 27 -18.84 -1.82 -6.30
N ARG A 28 -18.39 -0.58 -6.11
CA ARG A 28 -18.44 0.47 -7.14
C ARG A 28 -17.66 0.06 -8.39
N PRO A 29 -18.23 0.25 -9.60
CA PRO A 29 -17.56 -0.09 -10.87
C PRO A 29 -16.22 0.62 -11.05
N ALA A 30 -16.04 1.80 -10.46
CA ALA A 30 -14.78 2.56 -10.53
C ALA A 30 -13.56 1.79 -10.01
N TRP A 31 -13.74 0.80 -9.13
CA TRP A 31 -12.66 -0.06 -8.64
C TRP A 31 -12.12 -1.06 -9.65
N SER A 32 -12.80 -1.22 -10.79
CA SER A 32 -12.39 -2.08 -11.91
C SER A 32 -11.68 -1.31 -13.01
N ALA A 33 -11.40 -0.03 -12.82
CA ALA A 33 -10.68 0.78 -13.79
C ALA A 33 -9.25 0.23 -13.98
N HIS A 34 -8.80 0.16 -15.22
CA HIS A 34 -7.44 -0.24 -15.54
C HIS A 34 -6.46 0.88 -15.22
N ALA A 35 -5.35 0.52 -14.58
CA ALA A 35 -4.22 1.41 -14.43
C ALA A 35 -3.52 1.66 -15.79
N PRO A 36 -2.80 2.77 -15.95
CA PRO A 36 -1.83 2.95 -17.03
C PRO A 36 -0.80 1.81 -17.07
N ALA A 37 -0.11 1.64 -18.20
CA ALA A 37 0.91 0.61 -18.37
C ALA A 37 2.00 0.70 -17.29
N THR A 38 2.41 1.92 -16.97
CA THR A 38 3.32 2.25 -15.87
C THR A 38 2.72 3.37 -15.02
N VAL A 39 2.86 3.26 -13.71
CA VAL A 39 2.39 4.24 -12.73
C VAL A 39 3.52 4.54 -11.76
N THR A 40 3.83 5.81 -11.58
CA THR A 40 4.68 6.28 -10.49
C THR A 40 3.83 6.58 -9.27
N ALA A 41 4.20 6.04 -8.11
CA ALA A 41 3.54 6.32 -6.84
C ALA A 41 4.57 6.84 -5.82
N ASP A 42 4.42 8.09 -5.41
CA ASP A 42 5.20 8.64 -4.30
C ASP A 42 4.51 8.27 -2.99
N VAL A 43 5.25 7.60 -2.12
CA VAL A 43 4.80 7.19 -0.79
C VAL A 43 5.50 8.05 0.24
N GLU A 44 4.79 9.03 0.76
CA GLU A 44 5.24 9.90 1.86
C GLU A 44 5.03 9.17 3.18
N THR A 45 6.07 9.07 3.99
CA THR A 45 6.04 8.34 5.27
C THR A 45 6.60 9.19 6.40
N SER A 46 6.44 8.71 7.65
CA SER A 46 7.08 9.29 8.84
C SER A 46 8.61 9.33 8.79
N ARG A 47 9.25 8.57 7.87
CA ARG A 47 10.71 8.51 7.70
C ARG A 47 11.22 9.25 6.44
N GLY A 48 10.33 9.78 5.61
CA GLY A 48 10.67 10.40 4.34
C GLY A 48 9.83 9.83 3.21
N THR A 49 10.23 10.10 1.98
CA THR A 49 9.48 9.69 0.79
C THR A 49 10.27 8.68 -0.03
N PHE A 50 9.61 7.61 -0.44
CA PHE A 50 10.12 6.73 -1.47
C PHE A 50 9.17 6.67 -2.67
N THR A 51 9.69 6.30 -3.83
CA THR A 51 8.92 6.26 -5.08
C THR A 51 8.83 4.83 -5.59
N LEU A 52 7.61 4.37 -5.85
CA LEU A 52 7.31 3.11 -6.52
C LEU A 52 7.10 3.34 -8.03
N GLU A 53 7.59 2.42 -8.82
CA GLU A 53 7.20 2.21 -10.21
C GLU A 53 6.37 0.94 -10.28
N LEU A 54 5.08 1.07 -10.60
CA LEU A 54 4.16 -0.06 -10.75
C LEU A 54 4.05 -0.37 -12.24
N ILE A 55 4.20 -1.64 -12.61
CA ILE A 55 4.24 -2.09 -14.00
C ILE A 55 3.08 -3.04 -14.24
N ARG A 56 2.06 -2.55 -14.95
CA ARG A 56 0.81 -3.30 -15.15
C ARG A 56 1.02 -4.64 -15.84
N GLU A 57 2.00 -4.73 -16.74
CA GLU A 57 2.33 -5.98 -17.41
C GLU A 57 2.79 -7.09 -16.45
N TRP A 58 3.46 -6.73 -15.35
CA TRP A 58 3.94 -7.71 -14.34
C TRP A 58 2.78 -8.41 -13.66
N ALA A 59 1.77 -7.65 -13.22
CA ALA A 59 0.62 -8.17 -12.48
C ALA A 59 -0.60 -7.26 -12.68
N PRO A 60 -1.34 -7.41 -13.80
CA PRO A 60 -2.40 -6.48 -14.18
C PRO A 60 -3.46 -6.25 -13.09
N LYS A 61 -3.92 -7.32 -12.45
CA LYS A 61 -4.97 -7.22 -11.43
C LYS A 61 -4.45 -6.58 -10.15
N GLY A 62 -3.22 -6.92 -9.76
CA GLY A 62 -2.56 -6.33 -8.59
C GLY A 62 -2.32 -4.84 -8.78
N VAL A 63 -1.78 -4.44 -9.93
CA VAL A 63 -1.52 -3.02 -10.25
C VAL A 63 -2.82 -2.23 -10.34
N ASP A 64 -3.85 -2.75 -11.01
CA ASP A 64 -5.17 -2.10 -11.08
C ASP A 64 -5.76 -1.89 -9.67
N ARG A 65 -5.65 -2.89 -8.78
CA ARG A 65 -6.10 -2.80 -7.39
C ARG A 65 -5.33 -1.73 -6.62
N PHE A 66 -4.01 -1.79 -6.62
CA PHE A 66 -3.18 -0.84 -5.87
C PHE A 66 -3.42 0.59 -6.37
N TYR A 67 -3.42 0.79 -7.69
CA TYR A 67 -3.64 2.10 -8.33
C TYR A 67 -4.98 2.72 -7.92
N ASN A 68 -6.07 1.98 -8.04
CA ASN A 68 -7.40 2.50 -7.72
C ASN A 68 -7.55 2.81 -6.23
N LEU A 69 -7.00 1.98 -5.35
CA LEU A 69 -7.02 2.20 -3.91
C LEU A 69 -6.15 3.40 -3.50
N ALA A 70 -4.94 3.52 -4.05
CA ALA A 70 -4.03 4.63 -3.78
C ALA A 70 -4.65 5.97 -4.19
N ARG A 71 -5.26 6.05 -5.38
CA ARG A 71 -5.96 7.26 -5.84
C ARG A 71 -7.11 7.71 -4.93
N ALA A 72 -7.71 6.79 -4.23
CA ALA A 72 -8.80 7.06 -3.30
C ALA A 72 -8.32 7.31 -1.87
N GLY A 73 -7.00 7.30 -1.62
CA GLY A 73 -6.42 7.52 -0.30
C GLY A 73 -6.57 6.32 0.64
N TYR A 74 -6.77 5.11 0.12
CA TYR A 74 -6.92 3.90 0.95
C TYR A 74 -5.69 3.63 1.83
N TYR A 75 -4.49 3.89 1.29
CA TYR A 75 -3.22 3.63 1.98
C TYR A 75 -2.78 4.78 2.88
N ASP A 76 -3.44 5.92 2.83
CA ASP A 76 -3.13 7.06 3.70
C ASP A 76 -3.35 6.66 5.15
N ASP A 77 -2.45 7.11 6.02
CA ASP A 77 -2.43 6.79 7.46
C ASP A 77 -2.30 5.28 7.78
N SER A 78 -1.89 4.45 6.82
CA SER A 78 -1.65 3.02 7.06
C SER A 78 -0.32 2.80 7.78
N ARG A 79 -0.25 1.88 8.75
CA ARG A 79 0.97 1.57 9.50
C ARG A 79 1.79 0.52 8.77
N PHE A 80 3.14 0.64 8.86
CA PHE A 80 4.05 -0.46 8.54
C PHE A 80 4.02 -1.45 9.70
N TYR A 81 2.96 -2.24 9.76
CA TYR A 81 2.63 -3.06 10.92
C TYR A 81 3.51 -4.32 11.06
N ARG A 82 4.30 -4.66 10.05
CA ARG A 82 5.24 -5.78 10.07
C ARG A 82 6.49 -5.42 9.29
N VAL A 83 7.57 -5.12 10.01
CA VAL A 83 8.88 -4.83 9.41
C VAL A 83 9.89 -5.80 10.00
N ILE A 84 10.41 -6.70 9.15
CA ILE A 84 11.42 -7.67 9.52
C ILE A 84 12.72 -7.28 8.83
N ALA A 85 13.70 -6.84 9.61
CA ALA A 85 14.99 -6.40 9.10
C ALA A 85 15.61 -7.48 8.20
N GLY A 86 16.08 -7.08 7.01
CA GLY A 86 16.67 -8.01 6.05
C GLY A 86 15.68 -9.02 5.44
N PHE A 87 14.36 -8.75 5.52
CA PHE A 87 13.34 -9.58 4.87
C PHE A 87 12.30 -8.71 4.15
N ILE A 88 11.31 -8.15 4.84
CA ILE A 88 10.24 -7.35 4.24
C ILE A 88 9.78 -6.19 5.12
N ALA A 89 9.15 -5.17 4.50
CA ALA A 89 8.37 -4.13 5.15
C ALA A 89 6.93 -4.16 4.62
N GLN A 90 5.94 -4.45 5.48
CA GLN A 90 4.56 -4.73 5.10
C GLN A 90 3.60 -3.69 5.66
N PHE A 91 2.68 -3.20 4.79
CA PHE A 91 1.63 -2.24 5.11
C PHE A 91 0.34 -2.52 4.31
N GLY A 92 -0.68 -1.67 4.42
CA GLY A 92 -1.88 -1.75 3.58
C GLY A 92 -3.15 -2.21 4.31
N ILE A 93 -3.15 -2.15 5.65
CA ILE A 93 -4.39 -2.14 6.43
C ILE A 93 -4.82 -0.67 6.53
N ALA A 94 -6.02 -0.34 6.06
CA ALA A 94 -6.53 1.03 6.17
C ALA A 94 -6.64 1.47 7.64
N GLY A 95 -6.28 2.73 7.92
CA GLY A 95 -6.36 3.29 9.27
C GLY A 95 -7.79 3.30 9.85
N ASP A 96 -8.79 3.53 9.00
CA ASP A 96 -10.22 3.42 9.36
C ASP A 96 -10.65 1.95 9.37
N PRO A 97 -11.09 1.41 10.53
CA PRO A 97 -11.47 0.01 10.66
C PRO A 97 -12.72 -0.37 9.84
N ALA A 98 -13.59 0.58 9.51
CA ALA A 98 -14.75 0.31 8.66
C ALA A 98 -14.31 0.08 7.21
N ILE A 99 -13.37 0.90 6.71
CA ILE A 99 -12.75 0.72 5.39
C ILE A 99 -11.95 -0.57 5.36
N ALA A 100 -11.11 -0.83 6.37
CA ALA A 100 -10.33 -2.06 6.46
C ALA A 100 -11.22 -3.31 6.35
N ARG A 101 -12.35 -3.34 7.09
CA ARG A 101 -13.33 -4.45 7.02
C ARG A 101 -13.99 -4.56 5.65
N ALA A 102 -14.39 -3.44 5.04
CA ALA A 102 -15.06 -3.45 3.73
C ALA A 102 -14.18 -4.10 2.66
N TRP A 103 -12.85 -3.91 2.73
CA TRP A 103 -11.88 -4.41 1.74
C TRP A 103 -11.26 -5.76 2.11
N SER A 104 -11.26 -6.17 3.37
CA SER A 104 -10.60 -7.41 3.83
C SER A 104 -11.07 -8.68 3.12
N GLN A 105 -12.32 -8.71 2.66
CA GLN A 105 -12.92 -9.85 1.94
C GLN A 105 -12.95 -9.67 0.42
N ARG A 106 -12.44 -8.55 -0.10
CA ARG A 106 -12.40 -8.28 -1.55
C ARG A 106 -11.18 -8.93 -2.18
N ARG A 107 -11.23 -10.25 -2.26
CA ARG A 107 -10.14 -11.08 -2.79
C ARG A 107 -9.83 -10.75 -4.25
N LEU A 108 -8.55 -10.77 -4.57
CA LEU A 108 -8.00 -10.50 -5.88
C LEU A 108 -7.56 -11.83 -6.50
N PRO A 109 -8.02 -12.19 -7.70
CA PRO A 109 -7.52 -13.38 -8.40
C PRO A 109 -6.01 -13.31 -8.62
N ALA A 110 -5.34 -14.45 -8.69
CA ALA A 110 -3.91 -14.51 -8.96
C ALA A 110 -3.56 -13.85 -10.31
N ASP A 111 -2.42 -13.17 -10.33
CA ASP A 111 -1.74 -12.77 -11.56
C ASP A 111 -0.69 -13.82 -11.95
N PRO A 112 -0.28 -13.90 -13.21
CA PRO A 112 0.86 -14.72 -13.61
C PRO A 112 2.14 -14.17 -12.98
N ALA A 113 3.01 -15.06 -12.48
CA ALA A 113 4.33 -14.68 -11.99
C ALA A 113 5.24 -14.36 -13.20
N ARG A 114 5.60 -13.12 -13.37
CA ARG A 114 6.47 -12.63 -14.45
C ARG A 114 7.80 -12.11 -13.95
N GLU A 115 7.85 -11.74 -12.68
CA GLU A 115 9.01 -11.13 -12.03
C GLU A 115 9.32 -11.82 -10.71
N HIS A 116 10.50 -11.52 -10.18
CA HIS A 116 11.03 -12.12 -8.96
C HIS A 116 10.95 -11.17 -7.76
N ASN A 117 10.85 -11.75 -6.57
CA ASN A 117 10.86 -11.03 -5.30
C ASN A 117 12.29 -10.63 -4.93
N VAL A 118 12.89 -9.74 -5.71
CA VAL A 118 14.21 -9.16 -5.45
C VAL A 118 14.11 -7.93 -4.54
N ARG A 119 15.22 -7.52 -3.95
CA ARG A 119 15.28 -6.29 -3.15
C ARG A 119 14.63 -5.11 -3.86
N GLY A 120 13.75 -4.42 -3.14
CA GLY A 120 13.00 -3.27 -3.63
C GLY A 120 11.71 -3.63 -4.38
N SER A 121 11.48 -4.89 -4.80
CA SER A 121 10.20 -5.26 -5.39
C SER A 121 9.07 -5.19 -4.36
N ILE A 122 7.86 -4.83 -4.83
CA ILE A 122 6.64 -4.78 -4.01
C ILE A 122 5.64 -5.82 -4.49
N SER A 123 5.09 -6.61 -3.56
CA SER A 123 4.12 -7.68 -3.83
C SER A 123 2.93 -7.62 -2.87
N PHE A 124 1.78 -8.20 -3.28
CA PHE A 124 0.67 -8.39 -2.35
C PHE A 124 0.95 -9.51 -1.37
N ALA A 125 0.65 -9.26 -0.08
CA ALA A 125 0.64 -10.30 0.93
C ALA A 125 -0.56 -11.24 0.74
N GLN A 126 -0.35 -12.54 1.00
CA GLN A 126 -1.35 -13.60 0.83
C GLN A 126 -1.06 -14.79 1.73
N TYR A 127 -2.08 -15.54 2.13
CA TYR A 127 -1.92 -16.89 2.69
C TYR A 127 -1.98 -17.97 1.59
N LYS A 128 -2.73 -17.67 0.51
CA LYS A 128 -2.87 -18.48 -0.70
C LYS A 128 -2.84 -17.55 -1.91
N PRO A 129 -2.46 -18.00 -3.11
CA PRO A 129 -2.38 -17.15 -4.30
C PRO A 129 -3.66 -16.37 -4.67
N THR A 130 -4.82 -16.80 -4.13
CA THR A 130 -6.13 -16.17 -4.37
C THR A 130 -6.63 -15.33 -3.18
N ASP A 131 -5.83 -15.18 -2.13
CA ASP A 131 -6.24 -14.49 -0.89
C ASP A 131 -5.83 -13.02 -0.84
N ARG A 132 -5.16 -12.53 -1.86
CA ARG A 132 -4.71 -11.13 -1.95
C ARG A 132 -5.89 -10.17 -1.82
N ALA A 133 -5.75 -9.14 -1.00
CA ALA A 133 -6.79 -8.10 -0.85
C ALA A 133 -6.21 -6.70 -1.01
N THR A 134 -5.54 -6.19 0.03
CA THR A 134 -5.03 -4.81 0.07
C THR A 134 -3.62 -4.70 0.63
N ASN A 135 -3.19 -5.69 1.44
CA ASN A 135 -1.89 -5.67 2.09
C ASN A 135 -0.77 -5.92 1.09
N VAL A 136 0.27 -5.11 1.17
CA VAL A 136 1.46 -5.21 0.32
C VAL A 136 2.71 -5.20 1.18
N PHE A 137 3.80 -5.74 0.63
CA PHE A 137 5.11 -5.66 1.26
C PHE A 137 6.19 -5.29 0.24
N ILE A 138 7.24 -4.64 0.72
CA ILE A 138 8.45 -4.33 -0.02
C ILE A 138 9.54 -5.28 0.44
N ASN A 139 10.27 -5.89 -0.49
CA ASN A 139 11.38 -6.79 -0.22
C ASN A 139 12.62 -5.98 0.20
N LEU A 140 13.19 -6.28 1.38
CA LEU A 140 14.40 -5.63 1.89
C LEU A 140 15.69 -6.37 1.46
N ARG A 141 15.55 -7.56 0.91
CA ARG A 141 16.59 -8.36 0.24
C ARG A 141 15.98 -9.14 -0.91
N ASP A 142 16.80 -9.91 -1.62
CA ASP A 142 16.29 -10.92 -2.55
C ASP A 142 15.68 -12.08 -1.76
N ASN A 143 14.42 -12.42 -2.08
CA ASN A 143 13.62 -13.42 -1.39
C ASN A 143 13.08 -14.48 -2.37
N PRO A 144 13.95 -15.32 -2.98
CA PRO A 144 13.52 -16.29 -3.99
C PRO A 144 12.52 -17.35 -3.46
N GLU A 145 12.49 -17.56 -2.15
CA GLU A 145 11.50 -18.40 -1.49
C GLU A 145 10.06 -17.89 -1.70
N LEU A 146 9.87 -16.58 -1.84
CA LEU A 146 8.56 -15.98 -2.08
C LEU A 146 8.05 -16.24 -3.51
N ASP A 147 8.94 -16.43 -4.48
CA ASP A 147 8.58 -16.82 -5.84
C ASP A 147 7.98 -18.23 -5.85
N THR A 148 8.56 -19.14 -5.09
CA THR A 148 8.07 -20.51 -4.91
C THR A 148 6.66 -20.51 -4.30
N LEU A 149 6.39 -19.57 -3.37
CA LEU A 149 5.10 -19.40 -2.71
C LEU A 149 4.11 -18.56 -3.56
N LYS A 150 4.49 -18.19 -4.81
CA LYS A 150 3.65 -17.45 -5.76
C LYS A 150 3.26 -16.04 -5.30
N PHE A 151 4.13 -15.37 -4.55
CA PHE A 151 4.02 -13.93 -4.38
C PHE A 151 4.46 -13.25 -5.69
N VAL A 152 3.59 -12.42 -6.22
CA VAL A 152 3.79 -11.81 -7.55
C VAL A 152 4.07 -10.33 -7.41
N PRO A 153 5.27 -9.85 -7.82
CA PRO A 153 5.59 -8.44 -7.84
C PRO A 153 4.65 -7.62 -8.74
N ILE A 154 4.25 -6.45 -8.25
CA ILE A 154 3.44 -5.47 -8.97
C ILE A 154 4.26 -4.27 -9.44
N GLY A 155 5.52 -4.16 -8.98
CA GLY A 155 6.42 -3.06 -9.24
C GLY A 155 7.62 -3.08 -8.32
N ARG A 156 8.30 -1.94 -8.22
CA ARG A 156 9.54 -1.81 -7.45
C ARG A 156 9.74 -0.39 -6.90
N VAL A 157 10.56 -0.26 -5.88
CA VAL A 157 11.08 1.03 -5.42
C VAL A 157 12.15 1.50 -6.41
N VAL A 158 11.96 2.70 -6.96
CA VAL A 158 12.92 3.31 -7.92
C VAL A 158 13.69 4.48 -7.30
N LYS A 159 13.26 4.98 -6.14
CA LYS A 159 13.91 6.04 -5.39
C LYS A 159 13.56 5.92 -3.90
N GLY A 160 14.52 6.23 -3.02
CA GLY A 160 14.26 6.29 -1.58
C GLY A 160 14.27 4.93 -0.89
N MET A 161 15.01 3.93 -1.40
CA MET A 161 15.12 2.62 -0.74
C MET A 161 15.73 2.73 0.66
N GLU A 162 16.58 3.71 0.90
CA GLU A 162 17.13 4.06 2.21
C GLU A 162 16.05 4.48 3.22
N VAL A 163 14.96 5.09 2.76
CA VAL A 163 13.79 5.40 3.61
C VAL A 163 13.11 4.10 4.04
N VAL A 164 12.94 3.15 3.11
CA VAL A 164 12.33 1.84 3.41
C VAL A 164 13.21 1.05 4.38
N ASP A 165 14.54 1.10 4.24
CA ASP A 165 15.49 0.44 5.15
C ASP A 165 15.48 1.05 6.57
N SER A 166 15.10 2.33 6.70
CA SER A 166 15.06 3.05 7.98
C SER A 166 13.77 2.83 8.78
N LEU A 167 12.79 2.12 8.24
CA LEU A 167 11.53 1.83 8.91
C LEU A 167 11.76 1.03 10.20
N TYR A 168 11.01 1.40 11.24
CA TYR A 168 11.13 0.79 12.55
C TYR A 168 10.84 -0.72 12.53
N SER A 169 11.85 -1.51 12.83
CA SER A 169 11.81 -2.97 12.72
C SER A 169 11.91 -3.73 14.06
N TYR A 170 12.01 -3.02 15.18
CA TYR A 170 12.22 -3.67 16.48
C TYR A 170 11.00 -4.44 16.99
N TYR A 171 9.81 -4.21 16.45
CA TYR A 171 8.67 -5.07 16.73
C TYR A 171 8.73 -6.41 15.96
N GLY A 172 9.55 -6.49 14.89
CA GLY A 172 9.79 -7.72 14.14
C GLY A 172 8.54 -8.31 13.50
N GLU A 173 8.49 -9.63 13.46
CA GLU A 173 7.34 -10.36 12.92
C GLU A 173 6.15 -10.33 13.89
N PHE A 174 6.48 -10.44 15.17
CA PHE A 174 5.50 -10.41 16.26
C PHE A 174 6.13 -9.75 17.48
N PRO A 175 5.62 -8.65 18.00
CA PRO A 175 6.24 -7.88 19.07
C PRO A 175 6.40 -8.61 20.40
N SER A 176 5.64 -9.68 20.65
CA SER A 176 5.84 -10.55 21.80
C SER A 176 5.19 -11.93 21.59
N ALA A 177 5.70 -12.93 22.29
CA ALA A 177 5.11 -14.27 22.31
C ALA A 177 3.68 -14.29 22.90
N ASP A 178 3.34 -13.30 23.73
CA ASP A 178 2.06 -13.22 24.43
C ASP A 178 0.99 -12.43 23.66
N GLU A 179 1.40 -11.58 22.69
CA GLU A 179 0.51 -10.87 21.77
C GLU A 179 1.18 -10.82 20.38
N PRO A 180 1.10 -11.91 19.60
CA PRO A 180 1.59 -11.92 18.23
C PRO A 180 0.84 -10.86 17.43
N LEU A 181 1.56 -9.97 16.70
CA LEU A 181 1.08 -8.81 15.94
C LEU A 181 -0.37 -8.53 16.16
N GLY A 182 -0.53 -8.44 17.37
CA GLY A 182 -1.74 -8.22 17.93
C GLY A 182 -2.74 -9.33 17.70
N ASN A 183 -3.62 -9.39 18.54
CA ASN A 183 -4.85 -10.10 18.37
C ASN A 183 -5.42 -9.76 16.98
N PRO A 184 -5.36 -10.66 15.96
CA PRO A 184 -5.82 -10.36 14.60
C PRO A 184 -7.28 -9.92 14.58
N LYS A 185 -8.08 -10.39 15.54
CA LYS A 185 -9.47 -9.98 15.71
C LYS A 185 -9.56 -8.53 16.19
N ARG A 186 -8.66 -8.11 17.08
CA ARG A 186 -8.62 -6.73 17.57
C ARG A 186 -8.11 -5.79 16.48
N LEU A 187 -7.06 -6.18 15.77
CA LEU A 187 -6.55 -5.44 14.61
C LEU A 187 -7.63 -5.24 13.55
N ALA A 188 -8.36 -6.29 13.18
CA ALA A 188 -9.46 -6.20 12.22
C ALA A 188 -10.61 -5.30 12.69
N ARG A 189 -10.83 -5.19 13.99
CA ARG A 189 -11.91 -4.38 14.57
C ARG A 189 -11.51 -2.93 14.80
N GLU A 190 -10.28 -2.65 15.20
CA GLU A 190 -9.84 -1.36 15.71
C GLU A 190 -8.78 -0.67 14.84
N SER A 191 -8.14 -1.41 13.92
CA SER A 191 -7.13 -0.92 12.98
C SER A 191 -6.07 -0.03 13.67
N ASN A 192 -5.85 1.21 13.21
CA ASN A 192 -4.83 2.10 13.76
C ASN A 192 -4.98 2.36 15.26
N LYS A 193 -6.21 2.46 15.78
CA LYS A 193 -6.41 2.66 17.23
C LYS A 193 -5.69 1.59 18.05
N TYR A 194 -5.78 0.34 17.62
CA TYR A 194 -5.08 -0.75 18.27
C TYR A 194 -3.56 -0.67 18.09
N LEU A 195 -3.11 -0.38 16.86
CA LEU A 195 -1.68 -0.30 16.54
C LEU A 195 -1.02 0.84 17.30
N ASP A 196 -1.64 2.02 17.36
CA ASP A 196 -1.11 3.20 18.06
C ASP A 196 -1.06 2.99 19.58
N GLU A 197 -2.04 2.27 20.14
CA GLU A 197 -2.06 1.95 21.58
C GLU A 197 -0.95 0.96 21.97
N LYS A 198 -0.75 -0.09 21.16
CA LYS A 198 0.14 -1.20 21.50
C LYS A 198 1.52 -1.10 20.87
N PHE A 199 1.65 -0.42 19.76
CA PHE A 199 2.87 -0.34 18.94
C PHE A 199 3.16 1.10 18.48
N PRO A 200 3.32 2.05 19.44
CA PRO A 200 3.38 3.49 19.15
C PRO A 200 4.59 3.91 18.30
N SER A 201 5.61 3.06 18.18
CA SER A 201 6.81 3.35 17.37
C SER A 201 6.67 2.91 15.90
N LEU A 202 5.53 2.34 15.49
CA LEU A 202 5.34 1.97 14.08
C LEU A 202 5.39 3.19 13.18
N ASP A 203 6.20 3.11 12.15
CA ASP A 203 6.17 4.09 11.08
C ASP A 203 4.88 3.94 10.25
N HIS A 204 4.50 5.02 9.60
CA HIS A 204 3.25 5.07 8.85
C HIS A 204 3.39 5.78 7.51
N VAL A 205 2.50 5.45 6.59
CA VAL A 205 2.27 6.17 5.35
C VAL A 205 1.46 7.42 5.67
N ILE A 206 1.99 8.59 5.35
CA ILE A 206 1.27 9.86 5.46
C ILE A 206 0.27 9.95 4.29
N ARG A 207 0.76 9.67 3.07
CA ARG A 207 -0.06 9.73 1.85
C ARG A 207 0.60 8.97 0.71
N VAL A 208 -0.21 8.43 -0.19
CA VAL A 208 0.23 7.89 -1.48
C VAL A 208 -0.29 8.76 -2.61
N THR A 209 0.60 9.34 -3.39
CA THR A 209 0.26 10.14 -4.58
C THR A 209 0.62 9.37 -5.84
N VAL A 210 -0.37 8.97 -6.64
CA VAL A 210 -0.14 8.27 -7.89
C VAL A 210 -0.15 9.23 -9.07
N ARG A 211 0.84 9.09 -9.93
CA ARG A 211 0.97 9.84 -11.18
C ARG A 211 1.02 8.84 -12.32
N PRO A 212 0.10 8.92 -13.31
CA PRO A 212 0.29 8.17 -14.54
C PRO A 212 1.58 8.68 -15.20
N GLU A 213 2.35 7.77 -15.78
CA GLU A 213 3.53 8.19 -16.52
C GLU A 213 3.11 9.12 -17.67
N SER A 214 3.71 10.29 -17.75
CA SER A 214 3.57 11.14 -18.93
C SER A 214 4.14 10.33 -20.10
N VAL A 215 3.34 10.08 -21.11
CA VAL A 215 3.80 9.44 -22.36
C VAL A 215 4.93 10.33 -22.89
N VAL A 216 6.17 9.93 -22.61
CA VAL A 216 7.32 10.56 -23.28
C VAL A 216 7.18 10.18 -24.74
N PRO A 217 6.98 11.15 -25.65
CA PRO A 217 6.90 10.81 -27.07
C PRO A 217 8.15 10.05 -27.44
N ALA A 218 7.98 8.89 -28.10
CA ALA A 218 9.07 8.08 -28.57
C ALA A 218 10.08 8.99 -29.29
N ARG A 219 11.38 8.93 -28.89
CA ARG A 219 12.41 9.64 -29.66
C ARG A 219 12.24 9.21 -31.12
N PRO A 220 12.18 10.14 -32.08
CA PRO A 220 12.23 9.75 -33.47
C PRO A 220 13.51 8.93 -33.67
N SER A 221 13.36 7.78 -34.30
CA SER A 221 14.48 6.93 -34.69
C SER A 221 15.42 7.72 -35.60
N PRO A 222 16.74 7.59 -35.47
CA PRO A 222 17.72 8.30 -36.26
C PRO A 222 17.63 7.95 -37.74
#